data_186cd3f06e12d094c2499fc41205adf4
#
_entry.id   186cd3f06e12d094c2499fc41205adf4
#
_cell.length_a   1.000
_cell.length_b   1.000
_cell.length_c   1.000
_cell.angle_alpha   90.00
_cell.angle_beta   90.00
_cell.angle_gamma   90.00
#
_symmetry.space_group_name_H-M   'P 1'
#
loop_
_entity.id
_entity.type
_entity.pdbx_description
1 polymer ?
#
loop_
_entity_poly.entity_id
_entity_poly.type
_entity_poly.pdbx_seq_one_letter_code
_entity_poly.pdbx_strand_id
1 'polypeptide(L)'
;VRSSTERVCLRANKEGREVPRKGNVPKREVLPDPVYGSVVVAKLINSIMLDGKKGIAQSIVYDAFDRIKQATGEDPLEVFQKAINNIMPVVEVKARRVGGANYQVPVEVRADRRQTLGLRWLTRYTKARGERTMSERLAKEIMDAANGTGASVKKKEDTHKMADANKAFAHYRW
;
A
#
# COMPACT_ATOMS: atom_id res chain seq x y z
N VAL A 1 -1.47 -24.99 -46.85
CA VAL A 1 -2.63 -24.44 -46.10
C VAL A 1 -2.38 -24.74 -44.62
N ARG A 2 -1.86 -23.79 -43.86
CA ARG A 2 -1.62 -23.93 -42.42
C ARG A 2 -2.95 -23.85 -41.68
N SER A 3 -3.20 -24.81 -40.78
CA SER A 3 -4.46 -24.92 -40.04
C SER A 3 -4.75 -23.71 -39.13
N SER A 4 -6.03 -23.46 -38.86
CA SER A 4 -6.50 -22.36 -38.00
C SER A 4 -5.89 -22.40 -36.59
N THR A 5 -5.54 -23.59 -36.13
CA THR A 5 -4.94 -23.85 -34.79
C THR A 5 -3.52 -23.33 -34.69
N GLU A 6 -2.70 -23.40 -35.76
CA GLU A 6 -1.34 -22.83 -35.77
C GLU A 6 -1.31 -21.29 -35.72
N ARG A 7 -2.36 -20.65 -36.28
CA ARG A 7 -2.46 -19.17 -36.21
C ARG A 7 -2.81 -18.65 -34.84
N VAL A 8 -3.46 -19.42 -34.00
CA VAL A 8 -3.78 -19.06 -32.60
C VAL A 8 -2.52 -19.19 -31.73
N CYS A 9 -1.71 -20.25 -31.93
CA CYS A 9 -0.48 -20.45 -31.18
C CYS A 9 0.64 -19.42 -31.48
N LEU A 10 0.72 -18.92 -32.72
CA LEU A 10 1.75 -17.93 -33.10
C LEU A 10 1.46 -16.50 -32.58
N ARG A 11 0.23 -16.21 -32.14
CA ARG A 11 -0.12 -14.95 -31.46
C ARG A 11 0.18 -14.95 -29.95
N ALA A 12 0.34 -16.10 -29.35
CA ALA A 12 0.60 -16.25 -27.91
C ALA A 12 2.07 -16.05 -27.52
N ASN A 13 3.00 -15.89 -28.46
CA ASN A 13 4.44 -15.98 -28.22
C ASN A 13 5.22 -14.68 -28.47
N LYS A 14 4.58 -13.51 -28.47
CA LYS A 14 5.23 -12.22 -28.25
C LYS A 14 4.75 -11.67 -26.93
N GLU A 15 5.54 -11.98 -25.88
CA GLU A 15 5.43 -11.38 -24.55
C GLU A 15 4.01 -10.96 -24.18
N GLY A 16 3.23 -11.93 -23.76
CA GLY A 16 1.82 -11.95 -23.40
C GLY A 16 1.16 -10.76 -22.71
N ARG A 17 1.21 -9.60 -23.32
CA ARG A 17 0.44 -8.44 -22.90
C ARG A 17 -0.68 -8.17 -23.89
N GLU A 18 -1.67 -9.08 -23.91
CA GLU A 18 -2.94 -8.69 -24.48
C GLU A 18 -3.48 -7.50 -23.70
N VAL A 19 -3.67 -6.38 -24.39
CA VAL A 19 -4.36 -5.22 -23.79
C VAL A 19 -5.84 -5.60 -23.68
N PRO A 20 -6.36 -5.90 -22.50
CA PRO A 20 -7.74 -6.35 -22.37
C PRO A 20 -8.68 -5.19 -22.66
N ARG A 21 -9.56 -5.36 -23.66
CA ARG A 21 -10.61 -4.38 -24.00
C ARG A 21 -11.80 -4.46 -23.06
N LYS A 22 -12.15 -5.65 -22.54
CA LYS A 22 -13.33 -5.92 -21.71
C LYS A 22 -13.07 -6.86 -20.51
N GLY A 23 -11.86 -7.34 -20.31
CA GLY A 23 -11.50 -8.28 -19.24
C GLY A 23 -10.77 -7.65 -18.06
N ASN A 24 -10.59 -8.42 -16.99
CA ASN A 24 -9.75 -8.01 -15.88
C ASN A 24 -8.28 -7.90 -16.33
N VAL A 25 -7.65 -6.74 -16.06
CA VAL A 25 -6.24 -6.55 -16.32
C VAL A 25 -5.42 -7.46 -15.40
N PRO A 26 -4.54 -8.33 -15.94
CA PRO A 26 -3.67 -9.16 -15.09
C PRO A 26 -2.78 -8.27 -14.23
N LYS A 27 -2.72 -8.58 -12.94
CA LYS A 27 -1.85 -7.85 -11.99
C LYS A 27 -0.39 -8.23 -12.29
N ARG A 28 0.45 -7.21 -12.45
CA ARG A 28 1.90 -7.43 -12.57
C ARG A 28 2.47 -7.88 -11.22
N GLU A 29 3.28 -8.90 -11.26
CA GLU A 29 4.03 -9.33 -10.09
C GLU A 29 5.14 -8.32 -9.78
N VAL A 30 5.27 -7.97 -8.51
CA VAL A 30 6.33 -7.08 -8.03
C VAL A 30 7.48 -7.94 -7.57
N LEU A 31 8.64 -7.78 -8.21
CA LEU A 31 9.87 -8.46 -7.79
C LEU A 31 10.25 -7.99 -6.37
N PRO A 32 10.73 -8.90 -5.52
CA PRO A 32 11.22 -8.56 -4.18
C PRO A 32 12.41 -7.61 -4.26
N ASP A 33 12.63 -6.85 -3.20
CA ASP A 33 13.78 -5.96 -3.09
C ASP A 33 15.08 -6.76 -3.01
N PRO A 34 16.15 -6.36 -3.73
CA PRO A 34 17.39 -7.14 -3.77
C PRO A 34 18.14 -7.19 -2.44
N VAL A 35 18.02 -6.18 -1.59
CA VAL A 35 18.74 -6.09 -0.30
C VAL A 35 17.99 -6.84 0.79
N TYR A 36 16.69 -6.58 0.92
CA TYR A 36 15.86 -7.13 2.00
C TYR A 36 15.01 -8.35 1.59
N GLY A 37 15.00 -8.75 0.33
CA GLY A 37 14.23 -9.90 -0.17
C GLY A 37 12.69 -9.74 0.00
N SER A 38 12.20 -8.58 0.38
CA SER A 38 10.80 -8.34 0.74
C SER A 38 10.02 -7.63 -0.37
N VAL A 39 8.87 -8.22 -0.75
CA VAL A 39 7.92 -7.60 -1.69
C VAL A 39 7.27 -6.34 -1.10
N VAL A 40 7.10 -6.30 0.23
CA VAL A 40 6.48 -5.14 0.91
C VAL A 40 7.40 -3.92 0.82
N VAL A 41 8.71 -4.13 1.00
CA VAL A 41 9.73 -3.08 0.84
C VAL A 41 9.75 -2.57 -0.59
N ALA A 42 9.71 -3.47 -1.58
CA ALA A 42 9.64 -3.06 -2.99
C ALA A 42 8.38 -2.22 -3.30
N LYS A 43 7.22 -2.56 -2.72
CA LYS A 43 5.99 -1.77 -2.82
C LYS A 43 6.12 -0.41 -2.11
N LEU A 44 6.82 -0.34 -0.97
CA LEU A 44 7.12 0.93 -0.29
C LEU A 44 7.97 1.84 -1.17
N ILE A 45 9.06 1.33 -1.74
CA ILE A 45 9.93 2.06 -2.67
C ILE A 45 9.10 2.62 -3.83
N ASN A 46 8.25 1.79 -4.44
CA ASN A 46 7.38 2.23 -5.54
C ASN A 46 6.34 3.30 -5.09
N SER A 47 5.92 3.29 -3.83
CA SER A 47 5.00 4.30 -3.27
C SER A 47 5.67 5.64 -2.97
N ILE A 48 6.94 5.63 -2.62
CA ILE A 48 7.74 6.83 -2.34
C ILE A 48 8.26 7.45 -3.63
N MET A 49 8.52 6.63 -4.65
CA MET A 49 9.08 7.04 -5.93
C MET A 49 8.26 8.17 -6.58
N LEU A 50 8.95 9.19 -7.06
CA LEU A 50 8.41 10.30 -7.86
C LEU A 50 9.12 10.30 -9.21
N ASP A 51 8.40 10.65 -10.27
CA ASP A 51 8.91 10.84 -11.64
C ASP A 51 9.73 9.65 -12.19
N GLY A 52 9.44 8.43 -11.71
CA GLY A 52 10.18 7.23 -12.11
C GLY A 52 11.58 7.09 -11.52
N LYS A 53 12.00 7.98 -10.60
CA LYS A 53 13.34 8.00 -9.99
C LYS A 53 13.48 6.92 -8.92
N LYS A 54 13.53 5.64 -9.33
CA LYS A 54 13.54 4.50 -8.41
C LYS A 54 14.81 4.43 -7.56
N GLY A 55 15.99 4.72 -8.12
CA GLY A 55 17.25 4.67 -7.38
C GLY A 55 17.28 5.62 -6.18
N ILE A 56 16.77 6.84 -6.34
CA ILE A 56 16.66 7.81 -5.24
C ILE A 56 15.68 7.29 -4.17
N ALA A 57 14.55 6.72 -4.56
CA ALA A 57 13.60 6.16 -3.62
C ALA A 57 14.18 4.96 -2.84
N GLN A 58 15.01 4.13 -3.48
CA GLN A 58 15.75 3.04 -2.82
C GLN A 58 16.71 3.58 -1.77
N SER A 59 17.56 4.55 -2.14
CA SER A 59 18.49 5.18 -1.18
C SER A 59 17.74 5.75 0.04
N ILE A 60 16.64 6.46 -0.16
CA ILE A 60 15.83 7.01 0.93
C ILE A 60 15.33 5.91 1.88
N VAL A 61 14.86 4.79 1.34
CA VAL A 61 14.34 3.69 2.18
C VAL A 61 15.48 2.98 2.92
N TYR A 62 16.61 2.74 2.27
CA TYR A 62 17.76 2.10 2.90
C TYR A 62 18.36 2.98 3.99
N ASP A 63 18.56 4.28 3.72
CA ASP A 63 19.02 5.25 4.74
C ASP A 63 18.03 5.32 5.94
N ALA A 64 16.72 5.22 5.67
CA ALA A 64 15.73 5.20 6.75
C ALA A 64 15.83 3.93 7.59
N PHE A 65 16.04 2.77 6.98
CA PHE A 65 16.21 1.50 7.69
C PHE A 65 17.51 1.46 8.48
N ASP A 66 18.60 1.99 7.95
CA ASP A 66 19.86 2.13 8.70
C ASP A 66 19.69 3.02 9.92
N ARG A 67 18.95 4.13 9.81
CA ARG A 67 18.63 5.01 10.96
C ARG A 67 17.75 4.29 12.00
N ILE A 68 16.78 3.48 11.59
CA ILE A 68 15.96 2.67 12.51
C ILE A 68 16.86 1.70 13.27
N LYS A 69 17.75 0.98 12.56
CA LYS A 69 18.70 0.07 13.17
C LYS A 69 19.62 0.75 14.18
N GLN A 70 20.10 1.96 13.87
CA GLN A 70 20.95 2.76 14.78
C GLN A 70 20.18 3.23 16.02
N ALA A 71 18.89 3.56 15.86
CA ALA A 71 18.08 4.12 16.94
C ALA A 71 17.49 3.05 17.86
N THR A 72 17.05 1.91 17.31
CA THR A 72 16.35 0.84 18.06
C THR A 72 17.26 -0.34 18.40
N GLY A 73 18.30 -0.59 17.59
CA GLY A 73 19.12 -1.80 17.68
C GLY A 73 18.44 -3.07 17.21
N GLU A 74 17.17 -3.00 16.81
CA GLU A 74 16.37 -4.13 16.30
C GLU A 74 16.52 -4.29 14.78
N ASP A 75 16.08 -5.43 14.24
CA ASP A 75 16.00 -5.62 12.79
C ASP A 75 14.97 -4.64 12.19
N PRO A 76 15.39 -3.75 11.26
CA PRO A 76 14.51 -2.76 10.65
C PRO A 76 13.33 -3.38 9.91
N LEU A 77 13.44 -4.63 9.40
CA LEU A 77 12.33 -5.34 8.77
C LEU A 77 11.23 -5.69 9.77
N GLU A 78 11.59 -6.16 10.96
CA GLU A 78 10.63 -6.50 12.00
C GLU A 78 9.89 -5.26 12.49
N VAL A 79 10.63 -4.18 12.75
CA VAL A 79 10.05 -2.88 13.15
C VAL A 79 9.09 -2.37 12.07
N PHE A 80 9.49 -2.45 10.81
CA PHE A 80 8.65 -2.06 9.66
C PHE A 80 7.40 -2.93 9.56
N GLN A 81 7.52 -4.24 9.75
CA GLN A 81 6.37 -5.15 9.71
C GLN A 81 5.37 -4.87 10.85
N LYS A 82 5.86 -4.61 12.06
CA LYS A 82 5.05 -4.15 13.20
C LYS A 82 4.32 -2.86 12.85
N ALA A 83 5.03 -1.87 12.30
CA ALA A 83 4.46 -0.58 11.90
C ALA A 83 3.34 -0.75 10.86
N ILE A 84 3.57 -1.52 9.80
CA ILE A 84 2.57 -1.76 8.76
C ILE A 84 1.33 -2.46 9.33
N ASN A 85 1.50 -3.46 10.18
CA ASN A 85 0.39 -4.16 10.84
C ASN A 85 -0.45 -3.19 11.69
N ASN A 86 0.20 -2.25 12.38
CA ASN A 86 -0.48 -1.22 13.17
C ASN A 86 -1.23 -0.21 12.31
N ILE A 87 -0.77 0.10 11.09
CA ILE A 87 -1.39 1.08 10.19
C ILE A 87 -2.53 0.46 9.37
N MET A 88 -2.44 -0.83 9.01
CA MET A 88 -3.41 -1.47 8.12
C MET A 88 -4.84 -1.44 8.69
N PRO A 89 -5.84 -0.87 7.96
CA PRO A 89 -7.22 -0.85 8.41
C PRO A 89 -7.93 -2.19 8.14
N VAL A 90 -8.84 -2.56 9.00
CA VAL A 90 -9.75 -3.72 8.81
C VAL A 90 -10.98 -3.31 8.02
N VAL A 91 -11.49 -2.09 8.27
CA VAL A 91 -12.73 -1.55 7.69
C VAL A 91 -12.45 -0.22 7.00
N GLU A 92 -13.10 0.02 5.88
CA GLU A 92 -13.14 1.33 5.21
C GLU A 92 -14.60 1.77 5.00
N VAL A 93 -14.80 3.06 4.78
CA VAL A 93 -16.12 3.62 4.49
C VAL A 93 -16.20 3.93 2.99
N LYS A 94 -17.24 3.42 2.34
CA LYS A 94 -17.54 3.69 0.93
C LYS A 94 -18.86 4.44 0.79
N ALA A 95 -18.86 5.49 -0.03
CA ALA A 95 -20.08 6.19 -0.38
C ALA A 95 -20.94 5.33 -1.33
N ARG A 96 -22.21 5.13 -0.97
CA ARG A 96 -23.23 4.46 -1.79
C ARG A 96 -24.42 5.40 -1.96
N ARG A 97 -24.93 5.49 -3.19
CA ARG A 97 -26.10 6.29 -3.48
C ARG A 97 -27.34 5.39 -3.45
N VAL A 98 -28.25 5.69 -2.56
CA VAL A 98 -29.52 4.96 -2.40
C VAL A 98 -30.66 5.97 -2.36
N GLY A 99 -31.65 5.85 -3.25
CA GLY A 99 -32.81 6.74 -3.25
C GLY A 99 -32.50 8.23 -3.42
N GLY A 100 -31.37 8.58 -4.09
CA GLY A 100 -30.96 9.99 -4.27
C GLY A 100 -30.04 10.55 -3.16
N ALA A 101 -29.95 9.90 -2.01
CA ALA A 101 -29.03 10.28 -0.93
C ALA A 101 -27.72 9.48 -0.96
N ASN A 102 -26.61 10.09 -0.53
CA ASN A 102 -25.32 9.42 -0.41
C ASN A 102 -25.11 8.93 1.04
N TYR A 103 -25.02 7.63 1.21
CA TYR A 103 -24.73 7.00 2.49
C TYR A 103 -23.30 6.51 2.55
N GLN A 104 -22.68 6.67 3.71
CA GLN A 104 -21.34 6.15 3.98
C GLN A 104 -21.48 4.74 4.59
N VAL A 105 -21.19 3.72 3.78
CA VAL A 105 -21.35 2.31 4.16
C VAL A 105 -20.02 1.72 4.58
N PRO A 106 -19.91 1.15 5.81
CA PRO A 106 -18.71 0.45 6.24
C PRO A 106 -18.57 -0.88 5.50
N VAL A 107 -17.38 -1.13 4.94
CA VAL A 107 -17.05 -2.33 4.18
C VAL A 107 -15.72 -2.88 4.66
N GLU A 108 -15.64 -4.21 4.85
CA GLU A 108 -14.38 -4.87 5.14
C GLU A 108 -13.39 -4.73 3.98
N VAL A 109 -12.13 -4.54 4.31
CA VAL A 109 -11.06 -4.32 3.33
C VAL A 109 -10.36 -5.65 3.03
N ARG A 110 -10.24 -6.00 1.74
CA ARG A 110 -9.47 -7.18 1.30
C ARG A 110 -7.99 -7.03 1.65
N ALA A 111 -7.29 -8.15 1.90
CA ALA A 111 -5.90 -8.18 2.33
C ALA A 111 -4.95 -7.35 1.45
N ASP A 112 -5.05 -7.48 0.13
CA ASP A 112 -4.22 -6.70 -0.83
C ASP A 112 -4.44 -5.19 -0.69
N ARG A 113 -5.71 -4.79 -0.48
CA ARG A 113 -6.06 -3.38 -0.32
C ARG A 113 -5.64 -2.84 1.04
N ARG A 114 -5.74 -3.65 2.10
CA ARG A 114 -5.24 -3.29 3.44
C ARG A 114 -3.77 -2.88 3.39
N GLN A 115 -2.94 -3.72 2.75
CA GLN A 115 -1.52 -3.43 2.55
C GLN A 115 -1.30 -2.15 1.73
N THR A 116 -2.05 -1.99 0.64
CA THR A 116 -1.94 -0.80 -0.22
C THR A 116 -2.33 0.48 0.52
N LEU A 117 -3.39 0.44 1.33
CA LEU A 117 -3.83 1.58 2.15
C LEU A 117 -2.78 1.91 3.22
N GLY A 118 -2.25 0.91 3.90
CA GLY A 118 -1.20 1.09 4.90
C GLY A 118 0.03 1.80 4.33
N LEU A 119 0.56 1.32 3.20
CA LEU A 119 1.70 1.94 2.53
C LEU A 119 1.40 3.36 2.03
N ARG A 120 0.21 3.60 1.50
CA ARG A 120 -0.23 4.92 1.04
C ARG A 120 -0.33 5.92 2.20
N TRP A 121 -0.90 5.52 3.31
CA TRP A 121 -1.01 6.38 4.49
C TRP A 121 0.36 6.65 5.09
N LEU A 122 1.18 5.63 5.27
CA LEU A 122 2.56 5.80 5.72
C LEU A 122 3.29 6.85 4.86
N THR A 123 3.31 6.68 3.54
CA THR A 123 3.99 7.61 2.63
C THR A 123 3.40 9.03 2.69
N ARG A 124 2.08 9.16 2.79
CA ARG A 124 1.41 10.46 2.85
C ARG A 124 1.79 11.22 4.13
N TYR A 125 1.71 10.57 5.28
CA TYR A 125 2.00 11.19 6.56
C TYR A 125 3.49 11.42 6.78
N THR A 126 4.35 10.54 6.25
CA THR A 126 5.79 10.79 6.19
C THR A 126 6.10 12.11 5.47
N LYS A 127 5.46 12.39 4.31
CA LYS A 127 5.65 13.65 3.59
C LYS A 127 5.19 14.88 4.36
N ALA A 128 4.19 14.73 5.22
CA ALA A 128 3.62 15.81 6.02
C ALA A 128 4.44 16.16 7.27
N ARG A 129 5.45 15.37 7.63
CA ARG A 129 6.33 15.63 8.78
C ARG A 129 7.26 16.82 8.52
N GLY A 130 7.70 17.46 9.58
CA GLY A 130 8.52 18.68 9.54
C GLY A 130 10.04 18.45 9.50
N GLU A 131 10.54 17.19 9.55
CA GLU A 131 11.98 16.90 9.52
C GLU A 131 12.60 17.31 8.17
N ARG A 132 13.92 17.47 8.15
CA ARG A 132 14.65 18.01 7.01
C ARG A 132 14.66 17.05 5.82
N THR A 133 15.05 15.79 6.04
CA THR A 133 15.20 14.80 4.96
C THR A 133 14.06 13.80 4.94
N MET A 134 13.75 13.25 3.75
CA MET A 134 12.70 12.24 3.61
C MET A 134 13.06 10.93 4.33
N SER A 135 14.34 10.57 4.40
CA SER A 135 14.81 9.40 5.14
C SER A 135 14.58 9.54 6.65
N GLU A 136 14.81 10.73 7.23
CA GLU A 136 14.51 11.01 8.64
C GLU A 136 13.01 10.95 8.94
N ARG A 137 12.20 11.58 8.08
CA ARG A 137 10.73 11.55 8.19
C ARG A 137 10.21 10.12 8.18
N LEU A 138 10.73 9.30 7.25
CA LEU A 138 10.31 7.91 7.11
C LEU A 138 10.72 7.07 8.31
N ALA A 139 11.96 7.19 8.78
CA ALA A 139 12.44 6.45 9.93
C ALA A 139 11.62 6.76 11.19
N LYS A 140 11.39 8.03 11.48
CA LYS A 140 10.59 8.44 12.65
C LYS A 140 9.14 7.98 12.55
N GLU A 141 8.50 8.12 11.36
CA GLU A 141 7.11 7.68 11.20
C GLU A 141 6.96 6.16 11.37
N ILE A 142 7.95 5.36 10.90
CA ILE A 142 7.95 3.91 11.09
C ILE A 142 8.11 3.56 12.57
N MET A 143 9.03 4.21 13.28
CA MET A 143 9.23 3.98 14.73
C MET A 143 7.99 4.37 15.53
N ASP A 144 7.41 5.54 15.26
CA ASP A 144 6.18 5.98 15.92
C ASP A 144 5.02 5.01 15.65
N ALA A 145 4.88 4.56 14.40
CA ALA A 145 3.85 3.61 14.03
C ALA A 145 4.06 2.21 14.65
N ALA A 146 5.30 1.77 14.81
CA ALA A 146 5.61 0.52 15.50
C ALA A 146 5.20 0.57 16.98
N ASN A 147 5.33 1.74 17.61
CA ASN A 147 4.91 2.02 18.98
C ASN A 147 3.38 2.28 19.10
N GLY A 148 2.62 2.22 17.99
CA GLY A 148 1.18 2.48 18.00
C GLY A 148 0.82 3.97 18.04
N THR A 149 1.78 4.86 17.88
CA THR A 149 1.62 6.32 17.82
C THR A 149 1.85 6.80 16.38
N GLY A 150 1.72 8.07 16.11
CA GLY A 150 1.98 8.61 14.78
C GLY A 150 0.72 8.91 13.97
N ALA A 151 0.89 9.78 12.98
CA ALA A 151 -0.22 10.28 12.17
C ALA A 151 -0.86 9.19 11.28
N SER A 152 -0.08 8.22 10.85
CA SER A 152 -0.55 7.08 10.06
C SER A 152 -1.49 6.18 10.85
N VAL A 153 -1.16 5.90 12.13
CA VAL A 153 -2.00 5.11 13.03
C VAL A 153 -3.27 5.86 13.40
N LYS A 154 -3.15 7.17 13.70
CA LYS A 154 -4.31 8.03 13.94
C LYS A 154 -5.29 8.00 12.77
N LYS A 155 -4.80 8.00 11.52
CA LYS A 155 -5.67 7.88 10.34
C LYS A 155 -6.44 6.58 10.30
N LYS A 156 -5.83 5.45 10.70
CA LYS A 156 -6.54 4.18 10.84
C LYS A 156 -7.66 4.30 11.87
N GLU A 157 -7.35 4.84 13.06
CA GLU A 157 -8.33 5.03 14.13
C GLU A 157 -9.51 5.92 13.68
N ASP A 158 -9.23 7.05 13.03
CA ASP A 158 -10.25 7.94 12.50
C ASP A 158 -11.13 7.23 11.47
N THR A 159 -10.54 6.38 10.61
CA THR A 159 -11.30 5.59 9.64
C THR A 159 -12.18 4.55 10.32
N HIS A 160 -11.69 3.89 11.37
CA HIS A 160 -12.48 2.94 12.16
C HIS A 160 -13.60 3.64 12.93
N LYS A 161 -13.33 4.80 13.55
CA LYS A 161 -14.37 5.63 14.22
C LYS A 161 -15.48 6.05 13.25
N MET A 162 -15.10 6.45 12.02
CA MET A 162 -16.09 6.75 10.98
C MET A 162 -16.90 5.53 10.57
N ALA A 163 -16.29 4.36 10.48
CA ALA A 163 -16.98 3.12 10.15
C ALA A 163 -17.95 2.71 11.27
N ASP A 164 -17.56 2.85 12.53
CA ASP A 164 -18.41 2.57 13.69
C ASP A 164 -19.60 3.52 13.78
N ALA A 165 -19.39 4.81 13.56
CA ALA A 165 -20.45 5.81 13.52
C ALA A 165 -21.49 5.54 12.42
N ASN A 166 -21.07 4.94 11.31
CA ASN A 166 -21.93 4.61 10.17
C ASN A 166 -22.40 3.14 10.17
N LYS A 167 -22.22 2.40 11.26
CA LYS A 167 -22.57 0.98 11.38
C LYS A 167 -24.05 0.70 11.07
N ALA A 168 -24.94 1.63 11.36
CA ALA A 168 -26.36 1.53 11.06
C ALA A 168 -26.65 1.34 9.56
N PHE A 169 -25.77 1.83 8.68
CA PHE A 169 -25.90 1.73 7.22
C PHE A 169 -25.23 0.49 6.62
N ALA A 170 -24.75 -0.44 7.45
CA ALA A 170 -24.06 -1.66 6.98
C ALA A 170 -24.97 -2.56 6.12
N HIS A 171 -26.30 -2.48 6.29
CA HIS A 171 -27.27 -3.26 5.50
C HIS A 171 -27.35 -2.81 4.02
N TYR A 172 -26.82 -1.65 3.66
CA TYR A 172 -26.68 -1.21 2.25
C TYR A 172 -25.43 -1.76 1.56
N ARG A 173 -24.80 -2.79 2.15
CA ARG A 173 -23.64 -3.48 1.61
C ARG A 173 -24.08 -4.55 0.60
N TRP A 174 -24.12 -4.22 -0.68
CA TRP A 174 -24.25 -5.14 -1.81
C TRP A 174 -23.16 -4.92 -2.87
#